data_d3b8c5c8491734bc43b7bf36e11b54ba
#
_entry.id   d3b8c5c8491734bc43b7bf36e11b54ba
#
_cell.length_a   1.000
_cell.length_b   1.000
_cell.length_c   1.000
_cell.angle_alpha   90.00
_cell.angle_beta   90.00
_cell.angle_gamma   90.00
#
_symmetry.space_group_name_H-M   'P 1'
#
loop_
_entity.id
_entity.type
_entity.pdbx_description
1 polymer ?
#
loop_
_entity_poly.entity_id
_entity_poly.type
_entity_poly.pdbx_seq_one_letter_code
_entity_poly.pdbx_strand_id
1 'polypeptide(L)'
;MKKCDLQKHFEKTRTFQILLKKPDYFRYVQMQTGGYGAAWDVNMTVSDTMLYRIGRSVSLTMEDFRNYAAHRVINASEAAEILGCSRQNIIALTKRGKLHPIKTSEKSTLYLKSEVLKRNWR
;
A
#
# COMPACT_ATOMS: atom_id res chain seq x y z
N MET A 1 2.14 -12.12 -7.78
CA MET A 1 0.99 -11.29 -7.41
C MET A 1 -0.19 -12.17 -7.03
N LYS A 2 -1.00 -11.72 -6.11
CA LYS A 2 -2.22 -12.43 -5.69
C LYS A 2 -3.45 -11.56 -5.92
N LYS A 3 -4.51 -12.16 -6.46
CA LYS A 3 -5.84 -11.54 -6.56
C LYS A 3 -6.78 -12.18 -5.56
N CYS A 4 -7.53 -11.34 -4.84
CA CYS A 4 -8.47 -11.77 -3.82
C CYS A 4 -9.91 -11.48 -4.25
N ASP A 5 -10.75 -12.52 -4.26
CA ASP A 5 -12.19 -12.34 -4.40
C ASP A 5 -12.80 -12.22 -3.00
N LEU A 6 -13.15 -11.01 -2.63
CA LEU A 6 -13.70 -10.71 -1.31
C LEU A 6 -15.21 -10.92 -1.23
N GLN A 7 -15.89 -11.13 -2.35
CA GLN A 7 -17.35 -11.26 -2.36
C GLN A 7 -17.81 -12.40 -1.46
N LYS A 8 -17.20 -13.58 -1.59
CA LYS A 8 -17.56 -14.75 -0.78
C LYS A 8 -17.29 -14.53 0.71
N HIS A 9 -16.21 -13.79 1.02
CA HIS A 9 -15.88 -13.45 2.40
C HIS A 9 -16.92 -12.48 2.98
N PHE A 10 -17.33 -11.47 2.21
CA PHE A 10 -18.32 -10.49 2.64
C PHE A 10 -19.72 -11.10 2.83
N GLU A 11 -20.10 -12.09 2.01
CA GLU A 11 -21.36 -12.82 2.15
C GLU A 11 -21.46 -13.54 3.50
N LYS A 12 -20.34 -14.01 4.03
CA LYS A 12 -20.29 -14.74 5.29
C LYS A 12 -20.19 -13.84 6.52
N THR A 13 -19.84 -12.57 6.33
CA THR A 13 -19.58 -11.65 7.42
C THR A 13 -20.56 -10.49 7.40
N ARG A 14 -21.43 -10.45 8.39
CA ARG A 14 -22.53 -9.47 8.46
C ARG A 14 -22.07 -8.02 8.35
N THR A 15 -20.94 -7.67 8.97
CA THR A 15 -20.36 -6.34 8.96
C THR A 15 -20.04 -5.85 7.54
N PHE A 16 -19.65 -6.76 6.66
CA PHE A 16 -19.24 -6.42 5.29
C PHE A 16 -20.40 -6.42 4.28
N GLN A 17 -21.61 -6.82 4.67
CA GLN A 17 -22.75 -6.87 3.76
C GLN A 17 -23.11 -5.52 3.16
N ILE A 18 -22.80 -4.43 3.84
CA ILE A 18 -23.01 -3.07 3.32
C ILE A 18 -22.19 -2.83 2.05
N LEU A 19 -21.00 -3.43 1.93
CA LEU A 19 -20.15 -3.31 0.75
C LEU A 19 -20.75 -4.02 -0.47
N LEU A 20 -21.51 -5.09 -0.24
CA LEU A 20 -22.24 -5.80 -1.30
C LEU A 20 -23.46 -5.01 -1.75
N LYS A 21 -24.16 -4.34 -0.83
CA LYS A 21 -25.34 -3.54 -1.13
C LYS A 21 -25.01 -2.20 -1.79
N LYS A 22 -23.84 -1.64 -1.48
CA LYS A 22 -23.35 -0.37 -2.00
C LYS A 22 -21.95 -0.54 -2.61
N PRO A 23 -21.85 -1.05 -3.85
CA PRO A 23 -20.55 -1.34 -4.48
C PRO A 23 -19.62 -0.15 -4.55
N ASP A 24 -20.16 1.07 -4.67
CA ASP A 24 -19.34 2.28 -4.73
C ASP A 24 -18.55 2.51 -3.42
N TYR A 25 -19.05 2.01 -2.31
CA TYR A 25 -18.36 2.12 -1.02
C TYR A 25 -17.04 1.35 -0.99
N PHE A 26 -16.91 0.31 -1.82
CA PHE A 26 -15.67 -0.47 -1.96
C PHE A 26 -14.50 0.40 -2.40
N ARG A 27 -14.72 1.46 -3.13
CA ARG A 27 -13.68 2.39 -3.61
C ARG A 27 -12.94 3.09 -2.47
N TYR A 28 -13.55 3.21 -1.31
CA TYR A 28 -12.97 3.89 -0.16
C TYR A 28 -12.02 3.02 0.65
N VAL A 29 -11.66 1.84 0.13
CA VAL A 29 -10.69 0.98 0.79
C VAL A 29 -9.35 1.68 0.93
N GLN A 30 -8.76 1.57 2.13
CA GLN A 30 -7.44 2.08 2.42
C GLN A 30 -6.57 0.96 2.97
N MET A 31 -5.27 1.03 2.67
CA MET A 31 -4.32 0.14 3.31
C MET A 31 -4.06 0.62 4.73
N GLN A 32 -4.13 -0.28 5.69
CA GLN A 32 -3.76 0.04 7.06
C GLN A 32 -2.28 0.38 7.14
N THR A 33 -1.94 1.28 8.05
CA THR A 33 -0.56 1.70 8.30
C THR A 33 0.32 0.47 8.56
N GLY A 34 1.49 0.43 7.92
CA GLY A 34 2.39 -0.71 8.02
C GLY A 34 2.03 -1.90 7.14
N GLY A 35 0.95 -1.83 6.36
CA GLY A 35 0.54 -2.90 5.45
C GLY A 35 -0.11 -4.09 6.13
N TYR A 36 -0.73 -3.90 7.30
CA TYR A 36 -1.36 -4.97 8.06
C TYR A 36 -2.69 -5.45 7.50
N GLY A 37 -3.24 -4.76 6.53
CA GLY A 37 -4.48 -5.15 5.89
C GLY A 37 -5.16 -4.02 5.15
N ALA A 38 -6.39 -4.27 4.72
CA ALA A 38 -7.24 -3.30 4.06
C ALA A 38 -8.40 -2.91 4.98
N ALA A 39 -8.78 -1.65 4.98
CA ALA A 39 -9.86 -1.14 5.81
C ALA A 39 -10.78 -0.21 5.03
N TRP A 40 -12.08 -0.31 5.29
CA TRP A 40 -13.11 0.63 4.81
C TRP A 40 -13.53 1.58 5.93
N ASP A 41 -13.54 1.09 7.15
CA ASP A 41 -13.67 1.87 8.38
C ASP A 41 -13.05 1.09 9.55
N VAL A 42 -13.21 1.59 10.79
CA VAL A 42 -12.62 0.95 11.99
C VAL A 42 -13.16 -0.46 12.27
N ASN A 43 -14.35 -0.78 11.78
CA ASN A 43 -15.01 -2.08 12.01
C ASN A 43 -14.96 -3.00 10.77
N MET A 44 -14.62 -2.45 9.61
CA MET A 44 -14.57 -3.18 8.35
C MET A 44 -13.13 -3.30 7.88
N THR A 45 -12.40 -4.25 8.46
CA THR A 45 -10.99 -4.50 8.15
C THR A 45 -10.78 -5.95 7.74
N VAL A 46 -9.85 -6.19 6.83
CA VAL A 46 -9.39 -7.51 6.42
C VAL A 46 -7.89 -7.55 6.61
N SER A 47 -7.40 -8.47 7.42
CA SER A 47 -5.97 -8.58 7.71
C SER A 47 -5.16 -9.03 6.49
N ASP A 48 -3.88 -8.73 6.50
CA ASP A 48 -2.91 -9.19 5.50
C ASP A 48 -2.89 -10.72 5.42
N THR A 49 -2.93 -11.40 6.58
CA THR A 49 -2.98 -12.86 6.65
C THR A 49 -4.23 -13.43 5.96
N MET A 50 -5.39 -12.81 6.18
CA MET A 50 -6.63 -13.23 5.53
C MET A 50 -6.57 -13.01 4.03
N LEU A 51 -6.08 -11.86 3.58
CA LEU A 51 -5.91 -11.56 2.16
C LEU A 51 -4.97 -12.56 1.49
N TYR A 52 -3.89 -12.92 2.15
CA TYR A 52 -2.95 -13.93 1.66
C TYR A 52 -3.62 -15.30 1.52
N ARG A 53 -4.43 -15.68 2.50
CA ARG A 53 -5.11 -16.98 2.53
C ARG A 53 -6.17 -17.13 1.44
N ILE A 54 -7.00 -16.10 1.22
CA ILE A 54 -8.07 -16.15 0.21
C ILE A 54 -7.58 -15.80 -1.19
N GLY A 55 -6.42 -15.19 -1.30
CA GLY A 55 -5.83 -14.80 -2.58
C GLY A 55 -5.32 -15.99 -3.37
N ARG A 56 -5.47 -15.93 -4.68
CA ARG A 56 -4.87 -16.88 -5.61
C ARG A 56 -3.69 -16.24 -6.33
N SER A 57 -2.65 -17.03 -6.58
CA SER A 57 -1.51 -16.57 -7.37
C SER A 57 -1.91 -16.38 -8.83
N VAL A 58 -1.55 -15.24 -9.40
CA VAL A 58 -1.78 -14.91 -10.81
C VAL A 58 -0.51 -14.31 -11.39
N SER A 59 -0.32 -14.46 -12.70
CA SER A 59 0.80 -13.84 -13.38
C SER A 59 0.68 -12.32 -13.36
N LEU A 60 1.80 -11.64 -13.15
CA LEU A 60 1.86 -10.19 -13.19
C LEU A 60 1.76 -9.70 -14.63
N THR A 61 0.78 -8.87 -14.95
CA THR A 61 0.67 -8.23 -16.25
C THR A 61 1.44 -6.90 -16.26
N MET A 62 1.71 -6.37 -17.46
CA MET A 62 2.34 -5.05 -17.58
C MET A 62 1.44 -3.95 -17.01
N GLU A 63 0.12 -4.08 -17.19
CA GLU A 63 -0.84 -3.15 -16.61
C GLU A 63 -0.81 -3.17 -15.08
N ASP A 64 -0.79 -4.36 -14.47
CA ASP A 64 -0.64 -4.52 -13.02
C ASP A 64 0.63 -3.85 -12.51
N PHE A 65 1.74 -4.04 -13.22
CA PHE A 65 3.02 -3.44 -12.87
C PHE A 65 2.96 -1.91 -12.95
N ARG A 66 2.38 -1.36 -14.01
CA ARG A 66 2.22 0.10 -14.17
C ARG A 66 1.37 0.69 -13.05
N ASN A 67 0.26 0.05 -12.70
CA ASN A 67 -0.61 0.50 -11.62
C ASN A 67 0.11 0.45 -10.27
N TYR A 68 0.85 -0.60 -10.01
CA TYR A 68 1.66 -0.72 -8.81
C TYR A 68 2.69 0.41 -8.73
N ALA A 69 3.46 0.62 -9.80
CA ALA A 69 4.49 1.64 -9.84
C ALA A 69 3.91 3.04 -9.65
N ALA A 70 2.76 3.32 -10.29
CA ALA A 70 2.11 4.63 -10.19
C ALA A 70 1.67 4.98 -8.76
N HIS A 71 1.29 3.98 -7.95
CA HIS A 71 0.75 4.20 -6.61
C HIS A 71 1.71 3.87 -5.47
N ARG A 72 2.74 3.07 -5.75
CA ARG A 72 3.62 2.51 -4.71
C ARG A 72 5.08 2.95 -4.82
N VAL A 73 5.46 3.54 -5.93
CA VAL A 73 6.81 4.06 -6.13
C VAL A 73 6.74 5.58 -6.04
N ILE A 74 7.53 6.16 -5.14
CA ILE A 74 7.51 7.59 -4.84
C ILE A 74 8.91 8.18 -4.97
N ASN A 75 8.97 9.49 -5.20
CA ASN A 75 10.23 10.22 -5.25
C ASN A 75 10.61 10.78 -3.87
N ALA A 76 11.77 11.41 -3.77
CA ALA A 76 12.26 11.97 -2.51
C ALA A 76 11.35 13.08 -1.95
N SER A 77 10.73 13.89 -2.82
CA SER A 77 9.81 14.95 -2.39
C SER A 77 8.55 14.37 -1.76
N GLU A 78 7.96 13.35 -2.38
CA GLU A 78 6.80 12.65 -1.84
C GLU A 78 7.13 11.94 -0.52
N ALA A 79 8.31 11.34 -0.43
CA ALA A 79 8.79 10.72 0.81
C ALA A 79 8.95 11.75 1.93
N ALA A 80 9.45 12.93 1.61
CA ALA A 80 9.58 14.02 2.56
C ALA A 80 8.23 14.50 3.10
N GLU A 81 7.21 14.58 2.24
CA GLU A 81 5.85 14.91 2.65
C GLU A 81 5.30 13.88 3.64
N ILE A 82 5.47 12.60 3.34
CA ILE A 82 4.99 11.50 4.21
C ILE A 82 5.66 11.55 5.57
N LEU A 83 6.97 11.77 5.62
CA LEU A 83 7.72 11.80 6.87
C LEU A 83 7.69 13.16 7.58
N GLY A 84 7.10 14.18 6.96
CA GLY A 84 7.04 15.52 7.54
C GLY A 84 8.43 16.15 7.72
N CYS A 85 9.36 15.91 6.80
CA CYS A 85 10.72 16.39 6.88
C CYS A 85 11.17 17.03 5.56
N SER A 86 12.40 17.54 5.51
CA SER A 86 12.98 18.12 4.29
C SER A 86 13.46 17.02 3.33
N ARG A 87 13.56 17.38 2.05
CA ARG A 87 14.14 16.51 1.03
C ARG A 87 15.60 16.16 1.34
N GLN A 88 16.36 17.10 1.89
CA GLN A 88 17.73 16.84 2.33
C GLN A 88 17.80 15.77 3.43
N ASN A 89 16.82 15.75 4.32
CA ASN A 89 16.74 14.74 5.35
C ASN A 89 16.50 13.34 4.76
N ILE A 90 15.68 13.23 3.71
CA ILE A 90 15.50 11.98 2.97
C ILE A 90 16.82 11.50 2.36
N ILE A 91 17.59 12.39 1.76
CA ILE A 91 18.91 12.09 1.21
C ILE A 91 19.86 11.62 2.32
N ALA A 92 19.85 12.30 3.46
CA ALA A 92 20.67 11.91 4.62
C ALA A 92 20.30 10.52 5.14
N LEU A 93 19.01 10.20 5.26
CA LEU A 93 18.52 8.88 5.66
C LEU A 93 18.97 7.79 4.69
N THR A 94 18.96 8.08 3.40
CA THR A 94 19.43 7.17 2.36
C THR A 94 20.93 6.90 2.50
N LYS A 95 21.72 7.95 2.70
CA LYS A 95 23.18 7.82 2.91
C LYS A 95 23.54 7.01 4.15
N ARG A 96 22.72 7.11 5.20
CA ARG A 96 22.90 6.36 6.44
C ARG A 96 22.40 4.92 6.37
N GLY A 97 21.86 4.48 5.23
CA GLY A 97 21.29 3.16 5.07
C GLY A 97 19.95 2.95 5.81
N LYS A 98 19.26 4.03 6.16
CA LYS A 98 17.95 3.98 6.83
C LYS A 98 16.78 3.92 5.86
N LEU A 99 16.97 4.36 4.62
CA LEU A 99 16.05 4.20 3.50
C LEU A 99 16.82 3.58 2.34
N HIS A 100 16.17 2.63 1.65
CA HIS A 100 16.78 1.88 0.56
C HIS A 100 16.07 2.25 -0.75
N PRO A 101 16.72 3.03 -1.63
CA PRO A 101 16.10 3.42 -2.89
C PRO A 101 15.97 2.21 -3.82
N ILE A 102 14.88 2.19 -4.60
CA ILE A 102 14.68 1.21 -5.67
C ILE A 102 15.58 1.54 -6.87
N LYS A 103 15.67 2.82 -7.17
CA LYS A 103 16.43 3.33 -8.30
C LYS A 103 17.00 4.70 -7.96
N THR A 104 18.26 4.90 -8.25
CA THR A 104 18.95 6.18 -8.09
C THR A 104 19.43 6.67 -9.45
N SER A 105 19.14 7.94 -9.76
CA SER A 105 19.67 8.63 -10.94
C SER A 105 20.18 10.01 -10.53
N GLU A 106 20.88 10.70 -11.45
CA GLU A 106 21.41 12.05 -11.18
C GLU A 106 20.33 13.04 -10.79
N LYS A 107 19.12 12.90 -11.34
CA LYS A 107 18.02 13.85 -11.14
C LYS A 107 16.95 13.39 -10.18
N SER A 108 16.87 12.10 -9.89
CA SER A 108 15.82 11.59 -9.00
C SER A 108 16.23 10.28 -8.34
N THR A 109 15.68 10.06 -7.16
CA THR A 109 15.79 8.80 -6.44
C THR A 109 14.38 8.33 -6.12
N LEU A 110 14.11 7.03 -6.35
CA LEU A 110 12.79 6.42 -6.17
C LEU A 110 12.81 5.45 -4.99
N TYR A 111 11.74 5.47 -4.23
CA TYR A 111 11.55 4.65 -3.03
C TYR A 111 10.25 3.87 -3.09
N LEU A 112 10.19 2.77 -2.34
CA LEU A 112 8.91 2.09 -2.07
C LEU A 112 8.13 2.88 -1.02
N LYS A 113 6.92 3.27 -1.36
CA LYS A 113 6.02 3.99 -0.44
C LYS A 113 5.81 3.22 0.87
N SER A 114 5.71 1.88 0.80
CA SER A 114 5.53 1.03 1.98
C SER A 114 6.70 1.12 2.97
N GLU A 115 7.93 1.23 2.49
CA GLU A 115 9.10 1.41 3.35
C GLU A 115 9.06 2.75 4.07
N VAL A 116 8.72 3.81 3.35
CA VAL A 116 8.60 5.16 3.92
C VAL A 116 7.48 5.24 4.95
N LEU A 117 6.33 4.62 4.66
CA LEU A 117 5.20 4.58 5.61
C LEU A 117 5.56 3.81 6.89
N LYS A 118 6.26 2.71 6.79
CA LYS A 118 6.73 1.97 7.97
C LYS A 118 7.59 2.83 8.89
N ARG A 119 8.43 3.67 8.31
CA ARG A 119 9.28 4.57 9.07
C ARG A 119 8.48 5.68 9.74
N ASN A 120 7.46 6.20 9.07
CA ASN A 120 6.59 7.24 9.62
C ASN A 120 5.81 6.74 10.85
N TRP A 121 5.56 5.46 10.91
CA TRP A 121 4.78 4.84 11.98
C TRP A 121 5.55 4.73 13.29
N ARG A 122 6.83 4.92 13.25
CA ARG A 122 7.69 4.94 14.45
C ARG A 122 7.78 6.36 15.01
#